data_ae891d194b587cc200679e15cd4ca759
#
_entry.id   ae891d194b587cc200679e15cd4ca759
#
_cell.length_a   1.000
_cell.length_b   1.000
_cell.length_c   1.000
_cell.angle_alpha   90.00
_cell.angle_beta   90.00
_cell.angle_gamma   90.00
#
_symmetry.space_group_name_H-M   'P 1'
#
loop_
_entity.id
_entity.type
_entity.pdbx_description
1 polymer ?
#
loop_
_entity_poly.entity_id
_entity_poly.type
_entity_poly.pdbx_seq_one_letter_code
_entity_poly.pdbx_strand_id
1 'polypeptide(L)'
;TLIGPKGLERVVNALRVIAPELPFPIIFKEITQNEQDFEVKGYHIHAFRVQHNVTCYGYTIQIPRAGRFHAEKAKELGIPLTFWSHLQKGETMTDGDKVYTPDMVMGEKRKEIKVTYVTDTRPLPIIAEQAKDADLFICEGMYGEPDKLAKAKEYKHMTFSEAASLAKEAQP
;
A
#
# COMPACT_ATOMS: atom_id res chain seq x y z
N THR A 1 -3.88 11.81 -3.99
CA THR A 1 -3.67 10.97 -5.19
C THR A 1 -4.73 9.89 -5.23
N LEU A 2 -5.31 9.65 -6.41
CA LEU A 2 -6.19 8.50 -6.70
C LEU A 2 -5.49 7.62 -7.74
N ILE A 3 -5.43 6.31 -7.47
CA ILE A 3 -4.86 5.31 -8.36
C ILE A 3 -5.97 4.33 -8.72
N GLY A 4 -6.18 4.07 -10.00
CA GLY A 4 -7.23 3.14 -10.43
C GLY A 4 -7.26 2.90 -11.94
N PRO A 5 -8.24 2.15 -12.43
CA PRO A 5 -8.32 1.75 -13.83
C PRO A 5 -8.42 2.96 -14.77
N LYS A 6 -8.13 2.72 -16.05
CA LYS A 6 -8.33 3.69 -17.13
C LYS A 6 -9.76 4.24 -17.12
N GLY A 7 -9.89 5.56 -17.20
CA GLY A 7 -11.16 6.29 -17.12
C GLY A 7 -11.51 6.77 -15.71
N LEU A 8 -10.64 6.53 -14.71
CA LEU A 8 -10.82 7.00 -13.33
C LEU A 8 -11.05 8.51 -13.27
N GLU A 9 -10.20 9.29 -13.91
CA GLU A 9 -10.29 10.75 -13.92
C GLU A 9 -11.63 11.23 -14.46
N ARG A 10 -12.07 10.68 -15.59
CA ARG A 10 -13.36 11.02 -16.21
C ARG A 10 -14.54 10.74 -15.26
N VAL A 11 -14.54 9.56 -14.62
CA VAL A 11 -15.62 9.16 -13.71
C VAL A 11 -15.66 10.06 -12.47
N VAL A 12 -14.51 10.27 -11.84
CA VAL A 12 -14.44 11.12 -10.63
C VAL A 12 -14.83 12.56 -10.95
N ASN A 13 -14.39 13.11 -12.07
CA ASN A 13 -14.77 14.46 -12.46
C ASN A 13 -16.27 14.58 -12.79
N ALA A 14 -16.89 13.55 -13.38
CA ALA A 14 -18.33 13.51 -13.60
C ALA A 14 -19.12 13.47 -12.28
N LEU A 15 -18.68 12.71 -11.30
CA LEU A 15 -19.32 12.65 -9.98
C LEU A 15 -19.14 13.95 -9.19
N ARG A 16 -18.04 14.68 -9.41
CA ARG A 16 -17.75 15.95 -8.73
C ARG A 16 -18.62 17.13 -9.16
N VAL A 17 -19.46 16.99 -10.15
CA VAL A 17 -20.38 18.07 -10.59
C VAL A 17 -21.21 18.62 -9.43
N ILE A 18 -21.54 17.78 -8.43
CA ILE A 18 -22.29 18.22 -7.22
C ILE A 18 -21.42 19.00 -6.21
N ALA A 19 -20.07 18.90 -6.31
CA ALA A 19 -19.14 19.61 -5.43
C ALA A 19 -17.86 19.93 -6.23
N PRO A 20 -17.91 20.91 -7.14
CA PRO A 20 -16.83 21.16 -8.10
C PRO A 20 -15.55 21.69 -7.46
N GLU A 21 -15.68 22.42 -6.36
CA GLU A 21 -14.55 23.01 -5.65
C GLU A 21 -14.12 22.15 -4.46
N LEU A 22 -12.85 21.82 -4.40
CA LEU A 22 -12.23 21.11 -3.28
C LEU A 22 -11.06 21.94 -2.74
N PRO A 23 -10.83 21.91 -1.40
CA PRO A 23 -9.73 22.66 -0.78
C PRO A 23 -8.34 22.03 -1.05
N PHE A 24 -8.26 21.02 -1.91
CA PHE A 24 -7.03 20.32 -2.30
C PHE A 24 -7.10 19.81 -3.75
N PRO A 25 -5.98 19.73 -4.45
CA PRO A 25 -5.93 19.13 -5.78
C PRO A 25 -6.06 17.61 -5.73
N ILE A 26 -6.73 17.03 -6.72
CA ILE A 26 -6.73 15.59 -6.95
C ILE A 26 -5.69 15.29 -8.02
N ILE A 27 -4.78 14.37 -7.70
CA ILE A 27 -3.80 13.82 -8.64
C ILE A 27 -4.28 12.44 -9.07
N PHE A 28 -4.54 12.27 -10.37
CA PHE A 28 -4.97 11.01 -10.94
C PHE A 28 -3.77 10.23 -11.50
N LYS A 29 -3.74 8.93 -11.22
CA LYS A 29 -2.80 7.98 -11.81
C LYS A 29 -3.60 6.79 -12.33
N GLU A 30 -3.83 6.75 -13.63
CA GLU A 30 -4.56 5.65 -14.26
C GLU A 30 -3.65 4.46 -14.54
N ILE A 31 -4.11 3.26 -14.20
CA ILE A 31 -3.41 2.01 -14.45
C ILE A 31 -3.63 1.61 -15.90
N THR A 32 -2.55 1.38 -16.63
CA THR A 32 -2.55 1.06 -18.06
C THR A 32 -2.05 -0.35 -18.39
N GLN A 33 -1.48 -1.03 -17.37
CA GLN A 33 -0.89 -2.36 -17.50
C GLN A 33 -1.63 -3.36 -16.61
N ASN A 34 -1.36 -4.67 -16.79
CA ASN A 34 -1.92 -5.69 -15.90
C ASN A 34 -1.31 -5.62 -14.50
N GLU A 35 -0.04 -5.24 -14.41
CA GLU A 35 0.68 -4.95 -13.18
C GLU A 35 1.40 -3.63 -13.33
N GLN A 36 1.34 -2.78 -12.32
CA GLN A 36 1.97 -1.46 -12.39
C GLN A 36 2.31 -0.93 -10.99
N ASP A 37 3.52 -0.39 -10.87
CA ASP A 37 4.04 0.18 -9.64
C ASP A 37 3.85 1.69 -9.57
N PHE A 38 3.63 2.18 -8.36
CA PHE A 38 3.50 3.60 -8.06
C PHE A 38 4.25 3.96 -6.78
N GLU A 39 4.87 5.13 -6.80
CA GLU A 39 5.41 5.78 -5.61
C GLU A 39 4.50 6.94 -5.21
N VAL A 40 4.04 6.94 -3.97
CA VAL A 40 3.21 8.03 -3.43
C VAL A 40 3.66 8.37 -2.02
N LYS A 41 4.31 9.52 -1.85
CA LYS A 41 4.77 10.00 -0.53
C LYS A 41 5.61 8.98 0.24
N GLY A 42 6.48 8.24 -0.46
CA GLY A 42 7.35 7.22 0.13
C GLY A 42 6.69 5.86 0.38
N TYR A 43 5.44 5.67 -0.03
CA TYR A 43 4.78 4.36 -0.06
C TYR A 43 4.97 3.73 -1.44
N HIS A 44 5.35 2.45 -1.48
CA HIS A 44 5.33 1.65 -2.70
C HIS A 44 3.96 1.01 -2.85
N ILE A 45 3.34 1.17 -4.01
CA ILE A 45 2.02 0.62 -4.31
C ILE A 45 2.13 -0.19 -5.59
N HIS A 46 1.91 -1.49 -5.49
CA HIS A 46 1.83 -2.40 -6.62
C HIS A 46 0.37 -2.71 -6.91
N ALA A 47 -0.10 -2.34 -8.10
CA ALA A 47 -1.44 -2.67 -8.58
C ALA A 47 -1.36 -3.88 -9.52
N PHE A 48 -2.22 -4.87 -9.32
CA PHE A 48 -2.28 -6.08 -10.14
C PHE A 48 -3.70 -6.40 -10.59
N ARG A 49 -3.84 -6.83 -11.84
CA ARG A 49 -5.13 -7.12 -12.46
C ARG A 49 -5.80 -8.32 -11.80
N VAL A 50 -7.08 -8.17 -11.46
CA VAL A 50 -7.94 -9.25 -10.96
C VAL A 50 -9.13 -9.51 -11.87
N GLN A 51 -9.90 -10.58 -11.62
CA GLN A 51 -10.95 -11.07 -12.51
C GLN A 51 -12.34 -10.67 -11.98
N HIS A 52 -12.90 -9.64 -12.55
CA HIS A 52 -14.29 -9.23 -12.31
C HIS A 52 -15.02 -8.86 -13.61
N ASN A 53 -16.30 -8.47 -13.53
CA ASN A 53 -17.13 -8.09 -14.70
C ASN A 53 -16.66 -6.77 -15.32
N VAL A 54 -16.06 -5.90 -14.52
CA VAL A 54 -15.41 -4.66 -14.95
C VAL A 54 -13.91 -4.76 -14.71
N THR A 55 -13.14 -3.80 -15.25
CA THR A 55 -11.70 -3.71 -14.97
C THR A 55 -11.49 -3.47 -13.49
N CYS A 56 -10.85 -4.42 -12.81
CA CYS A 56 -10.61 -4.39 -11.38
C CYS A 56 -9.15 -4.72 -11.07
N TYR A 57 -8.63 -4.15 -9.98
CA TYR A 57 -7.25 -4.35 -9.51
C TYR A 57 -7.22 -4.64 -8.01
N GLY A 58 -6.34 -5.54 -7.63
CA GLY A 58 -5.83 -5.64 -6.26
C GLY A 58 -4.63 -4.71 -6.07
N TYR A 59 -4.31 -4.42 -4.82
CA TYR A 59 -3.22 -3.51 -4.46
C TYR A 59 -2.39 -4.11 -3.33
N THR A 60 -1.08 -4.10 -3.48
CA THR A 60 -0.13 -4.33 -2.40
C THR A 60 0.55 -3.01 -2.05
N ILE A 61 0.48 -2.63 -0.79
CA ILE A 61 1.06 -1.39 -0.28
C ILE A 61 2.19 -1.75 0.67
N GLN A 62 3.40 -1.28 0.36
CA GLN A 62 4.57 -1.42 1.23
C GLN A 62 4.89 -0.09 1.88
N ILE A 63 4.97 -0.09 3.20
CA ILE A 63 5.21 1.08 4.04
C ILE A 63 6.60 0.97 4.62
N PRO A 64 7.60 1.69 4.07
CA PRO A 64 8.97 1.67 4.59
C PRO A 64 9.01 2.13 6.04
N ARG A 65 9.84 1.48 6.85
CA ARG A 65 10.01 1.82 8.26
C ARG A 65 11.47 2.16 8.54
N ALA A 66 11.72 3.39 8.96
CA ALA A 66 13.03 3.79 9.43
C ALA A 66 13.47 2.98 10.65
N GLY A 67 14.76 2.89 10.89
CA GLY A 67 15.33 2.36 12.10
C GLY A 67 14.88 3.14 13.35
N ARG A 68 15.17 2.60 14.52
CA ARG A 68 14.91 3.30 15.78
C ARG A 68 15.94 4.41 15.95
N PHE A 69 15.50 5.59 16.32
CA PHE A 69 16.39 6.68 16.70
C PHE A 69 16.98 6.43 18.11
N HIS A 70 18.30 6.54 18.24
CA HIS A 70 19.03 6.33 19.48
C HIS A 70 19.32 7.68 20.17
N ALA A 71 18.38 8.13 21.01
CA ALA A 71 18.46 9.41 21.69
C ALA A 71 19.72 9.53 22.59
N GLU A 72 20.10 8.46 23.28
CA GLU A 72 21.31 8.47 24.14
C GLU A 72 22.57 8.67 23.31
N LYS A 73 22.70 7.98 22.18
CA LYS A 73 23.81 8.14 21.25
C LYS A 73 23.87 9.56 20.65
N ALA A 74 22.71 10.15 20.37
CA ALA A 74 22.63 11.54 19.91
C ALA A 74 23.12 12.54 20.97
N LYS A 75 22.80 12.30 22.25
CA LYS A 75 23.31 13.09 23.38
C LYS A 75 24.82 12.93 23.55
N GLU A 76 25.34 11.69 23.53
CA GLU A 76 26.78 11.40 23.64
C GLU A 76 27.60 12.08 22.53
N LEU A 77 27.04 12.13 21.31
CA LEU A 77 27.67 12.82 20.17
C LEU A 77 27.48 14.34 20.20
N GLY A 78 26.76 14.88 21.20
CA GLY A 78 26.52 16.31 21.35
C GLY A 78 25.64 16.89 20.24
N ILE A 79 24.76 16.08 19.62
CA ILE A 79 23.91 16.55 18.54
C ILE A 79 22.80 17.44 19.08
N PRO A 80 22.61 18.67 18.56
CA PRO A 80 21.56 19.58 19.01
C PRO A 80 20.16 18.94 18.87
N LEU A 81 19.31 19.12 19.87
CA LEU A 81 17.93 18.58 19.86
C LEU A 81 17.11 19.00 18.63
N THR A 82 17.38 20.20 18.12
CA THR A 82 16.73 20.72 16.89
C THR A 82 17.02 19.89 15.66
N PHE A 83 18.12 19.12 15.62
CA PHE A 83 18.51 18.29 14.49
C PHE A 83 17.91 16.88 14.53
N TRP A 84 17.42 16.43 15.69
CA TRP A 84 16.96 15.06 15.87
C TRP A 84 15.81 14.68 14.92
N SER A 85 14.84 15.59 14.76
CA SER A 85 13.72 15.34 13.86
C SER A 85 14.11 15.26 12.38
N HIS A 86 15.15 16.00 12.00
CA HIS A 86 15.73 15.98 10.66
C HIS A 86 16.47 14.67 10.39
N LEU A 87 17.33 14.28 11.34
CA LEU A 87 18.06 13.01 11.26
C LEU A 87 17.09 11.79 11.21
N GLN A 88 15.98 11.85 11.96
CA GLN A 88 14.92 10.82 11.91
C GLN A 88 14.25 10.72 10.54
N LYS A 89 14.19 11.84 9.79
CA LYS A 89 13.64 11.88 8.41
C LYS A 89 14.66 11.51 7.35
N GLY A 90 15.90 11.20 7.75
CA GLY A 90 16.96 10.86 6.81
C GLY A 90 17.74 12.06 6.28
N GLU A 91 17.56 13.25 6.87
CA GLU A 91 18.25 14.48 6.46
C GLU A 91 19.60 14.58 7.16
N THR A 92 20.64 15.03 6.45
CA THR A 92 21.95 15.36 7.00
C THR A 92 21.94 16.81 7.53
N MET A 93 22.49 17.03 8.72
CA MET A 93 22.53 18.34 9.38
C MET A 93 23.98 18.81 9.56
N THR A 94 24.21 20.12 9.49
CA THR A 94 25.54 20.74 9.66
C THR A 94 25.49 21.82 10.72
N ASP A 95 26.49 21.83 11.58
CA ASP A 95 26.69 22.86 12.60
C ASP A 95 28.18 23.29 12.64
N GLY A 96 28.48 24.42 12.03
CA GLY A 96 29.86 24.84 11.74
C GLY A 96 30.57 23.80 10.89
N ASP A 97 31.69 23.27 11.34
CA ASP A 97 32.47 22.26 10.64
C ASP A 97 32.00 20.81 10.91
N LYS A 98 31.00 20.65 11.79
CA LYS A 98 30.47 19.30 12.13
C LYS A 98 29.32 18.92 11.23
N VAL A 99 29.38 17.71 10.69
CA VAL A 99 28.33 17.12 9.88
C VAL A 99 27.73 15.93 10.65
N TYR A 100 26.42 15.91 10.79
CA TYR A 100 25.66 14.84 11.43
C TYR A 100 24.81 14.13 10.39
N THR A 101 24.99 12.81 10.28
CA THR A 101 24.27 11.97 9.32
C THR A 101 23.31 11.02 10.06
N PRO A 102 22.21 10.58 9.41
CA PRO A 102 21.23 9.68 10.03
C PRO A 102 21.84 8.39 10.59
N ASP A 103 22.80 7.79 9.91
CA ASP A 103 23.46 6.54 10.32
C ASP A 103 24.22 6.65 11.65
N MET A 104 24.59 7.85 12.06
CA MET A 104 25.22 8.07 13.36
C MET A 104 24.28 7.76 14.53
N VAL A 105 22.96 7.92 14.35
CA VAL A 105 21.96 7.85 15.43
C VAL A 105 20.73 7.00 15.10
N MET A 106 20.62 6.52 13.87
CA MET A 106 19.56 5.60 13.47
C MET A 106 20.04 4.15 13.59
N GLY A 107 19.21 3.28 14.10
CA GLY A 107 19.43 1.84 14.07
C GLY A 107 19.13 1.25 12.68
N GLU A 108 19.24 -0.06 12.57
CA GLU A 108 18.91 -0.77 11.34
C GLU A 108 17.46 -0.52 10.90
N LYS A 109 17.23 -0.50 9.59
CA LYS A 109 15.89 -0.40 9.02
C LYS A 109 15.03 -1.56 9.54
N ARG A 110 13.83 -1.25 10.00
CA ARG A 110 12.86 -2.28 10.41
C ARG A 110 12.20 -2.90 9.18
N LYS A 111 11.73 -4.14 9.32
CA LYS A 111 10.87 -4.76 8.29
C LYS A 111 9.75 -3.77 7.94
N GLU A 112 9.55 -3.51 6.67
CA GLU A 112 8.43 -2.71 6.17
C GLU A 112 7.08 -3.38 6.49
N ILE A 113 6.03 -2.60 6.55
CA ILE A 113 4.67 -3.13 6.69
C ILE A 113 4.13 -3.37 5.28
N LYS A 114 3.65 -4.58 5.03
CA LYS A 114 3.02 -4.98 3.77
C LYS A 114 1.53 -5.21 3.98
N VAL A 115 0.71 -4.50 3.22
CA VAL A 115 -0.75 -4.65 3.21
C VAL A 115 -1.19 -5.04 1.81
N THR A 116 -1.91 -6.15 1.68
CA THR A 116 -2.52 -6.54 0.39
C THR A 116 -4.04 -6.44 0.50
N TYR A 117 -4.64 -5.70 -0.43
CA TYR A 117 -6.07 -5.41 -0.48
C TYR A 117 -6.66 -5.86 -1.81
N VAL A 118 -7.65 -6.74 -1.75
CA VAL A 118 -8.33 -7.30 -2.93
C VAL A 118 -9.82 -7.33 -2.68
N THR A 119 -10.59 -6.77 -3.59
CA THR A 119 -12.05 -6.82 -3.56
C THR A 119 -12.59 -7.70 -4.69
N ASP A 120 -13.65 -7.32 -5.30
CA ASP A 120 -14.46 -8.00 -6.31
C ASP A 120 -13.64 -8.79 -7.33
N THR A 121 -13.50 -10.11 -7.12
CA THR A 121 -12.73 -10.98 -8.00
C THR A 121 -13.02 -12.46 -7.79
N ARG A 122 -12.72 -13.27 -8.81
CA ARG A 122 -12.50 -14.70 -8.64
C ARG A 122 -11.13 -14.99 -8.04
N PRO A 123 -10.93 -16.14 -7.36
CA PRO A 123 -9.60 -16.57 -6.93
C PRO A 123 -8.63 -16.63 -8.10
N LEU A 124 -7.47 -16.03 -7.92
CA LEU A 124 -6.36 -16.05 -8.89
C LEU A 124 -5.05 -16.33 -8.13
N PRO A 125 -4.09 -17.08 -8.72
CA PRO A 125 -2.79 -17.34 -8.09
C PRO A 125 -2.05 -16.07 -7.68
N ILE A 126 -2.11 -15.03 -8.50
CA ILE A 126 -1.45 -13.73 -8.22
C ILE A 126 -1.90 -13.12 -6.90
N ILE A 127 -3.13 -13.40 -6.44
CA ILE A 127 -3.62 -12.87 -5.15
C ILE A 127 -2.84 -13.46 -3.99
N ALA A 128 -2.63 -14.79 -3.98
CA ALA A 128 -1.84 -15.45 -2.95
C ALA A 128 -0.36 -15.03 -3.03
N GLU A 129 0.18 -14.91 -4.24
CA GLU A 129 1.55 -14.43 -4.48
C GLU A 129 1.75 -13.02 -3.94
N GLN A 130 0.86 -12.10 -4.24
CA GLN A 130 0.92 -10.72 -3.76
C GLN A 130 0.65 -10.59 -2.25
N ALA A 131 -0.17 -11.47 -1.68
CA ALA A 131 -0.47 -11.50 -0.26
C ALA A 131 0.59 -12.25 0.58
N LYS A 132 1.55 -12.93 -0.05
CA LYS A 132 2.60 -13.67 0.64
C LYS A 132 3.37 -12.77 1.62
N ASP A 133 3.54 -13.25 2.86
CA ASP A 133 4.23 -12.56 3.95
C ASP A 133 3.67 -11.13 4.24
N ALA A 134 2.42 -10.84 3.88
CA ALA A 134 1.77 -9.58 4.21
C ALA A 134 1.50 -9.49 5.72
N ASP A 135 1.66 -8.32 6.32
CA ASP A 135 1.28 -8.07 7.70
C ASP A 135 -0.26 -7.95 7.85
N LEU A 136 -0.94 -7.63 6.74
CA LEU A 136 -2.40 -7.60 6.66
C LEU A 136 -2.85 -7.98 5.24
N PHE A 137 -3.70 -9.00 5.14
CA PHE A 137 -4.37 -9.36 3.90
C PHE A 137 -5.88 -9.10 4.03
N ILE A 138 -6.41 -8.21 3.22
CA ILE A 138 -7.83 -7.89 3.13
C ILE A 138 -8.35 -8.47 1.81
N CYS A 139 -9.27 -9.40 1.91
CA CYS A 139 -9.83 -10.10 0.77
C CYS A 139 -11.36 -10.14 0.86
N GLU A 140 -12.03 -10.09 -0.29
CA GLU A 140 -13.46 -10.36 -0.33
C GLU A 140 -13.77 -11.81 0.06
N GLY A 141 -15.03 -12.03 0.43
CA GLY A 141 -15.65 -13.34 0.62
C GLY A 141 -17.15 -13.11 0.65
N MET A 142 -17.74 -12.73 -0.50
CA MET A 142 -19.13 -12.28 -0.59
C MET A 142 -20.13 -13.36 -0.21
N TYR A 143 -19.82 -14.62 -0.51
CA TYR A 143 -20.73 -15.74 -0.30
C TYR A 143 -20.24 -16.66 0.82
N GLY A 144 -21.01 -16.71 1.94
CA GLY A 144 -20.66 -17.50 3.11
C GLY A 144 -20.87 -19.01 2.96
N GLU A 145 -21.81 -19.43 2.10
CA GLU A 145 -22.26 -20.80 2.01
C GLU A 145 -21.69 -21.52 0.77
N PRO A 146 -21.26 -22.80 0.91
CA PRO A 146 -20.70 -23.58 -0.18
C PRO A 146 -21.62 -23.76 -1.38
N ASP A 147 -22.95 -23.82 -1.17
CA ASP A 147 -23.95 -23.95 -2.22
C ASP A 147 -24.05 -22.71 -3.12
N LYS A 148 -23.48 -21.59 -2.69
CA LYS A 148 -23.42 -20.35 -3.48
C LYS A 148 -22.25 -20.29 -4.46
N LEU A 149 -21.42 -21.32 -4.57
CA LEU A 149 -20.25 -21.34 -5.46
C LEU A 149 -20.62 -21.04 -6.93
N ALA A 150 -21.74 -21.61 -7.42
CA ALA A 150 -22.20 -21.34 -8.77
C ALA A 150 -22.48 -19.84 -8.98
N LYS A 151 -23.15 -19.22 -8.02
CA LYS A 151 -23.47 -17.79 -8.03
C LYS A 151 -22.21 -16.92 -7.91
N ALA A 152 -21.25 -17.31 -7.05
CA ALA A 152 -19.95 -16.64 -6.93
C ALA A 152 -19.21 -16.65 -8.28
N LYS A 153 -19.22 -17.76 -9.01
CA LYS A 153 -18.62 -17.86 -10.35
C LYS A 153 -19.34 -16.99 -11.37
N GLU A 154 -20.67 -16.99 -11.37
CA GLU A 154 -21.51 -16.20 -12.29
C GLU A 154 -21.23 -14.70 -12.15
N TYR A 155 -21.20 -14.18 -10.91
CA TYR A 155 -20.99 -12.78 -10.60
C TYR A 155 -19.52 -12.38 -10.42
N LYS A 156 -18.60 -13.34 -10.56
CA LYS A 156 -17.14 -13.16 -10.41
C LYS A 156 -16.72 -12.63 -9.04
N HIS A 157 -17.26 -13.23 -8.00
CA HIS A 157 -16.90 -13.05 -6.61
C HIS A 157 -16.35 -14.34 -5.99
N MET A 158 -15.93 -14.30 -4.73
CA MET A 158 -15.45 -15.46 -3.98
C MET A 158 -16.42 -15.90 -2.91
N THR A 159 -16.34 -17.20 -2.56
CA THR A 159 -16.87 -17.73 -1.32
C THR A 159 -15.86 -17.54 -0.18
N PHE A 160 -16.32 -17.60 1.07
CA PHE A 160 -15.42 -17.60 2.24
C PHE A 160 -14.38 -18.71 2.19
N SER A 161 -14.77 -19.90 1.73
CA SER A 161 -13.85 -21.04 1.61
C SER A 161 -12.75 -20.79 0.58
N GLU A 162 -13.07 -20.13 -0.54
CA GLU A 162 -12.08 -19.74 -1.54
C GLU A 162 -11.12 -18.65 -1.01
N ALA A 163 -11.64 -17.64 -0.32
CA ALA A 163 -10.83 -16.60 0.33
C ALA A 163 -9.91 -17.18 1.42
N ALA A 164 -10.43 -18.11 2.25
CA ALA A 164 -9.63 -18.81 3.25
C ALA A 164 -8.53 -19.67 2.64
N SER A 165 -8.79 -20.29 1.47
CA SER A 165 -7.78 -21.06 0.74
C SER A 165 -6.64 -20.17 0.23
N LEU A 166 -6.96 -18.99 -0.32
CA LEU A 166 -5.96 -17.99 -0.72
C LEU A 166 -5.14 -17.50 0.47
N ALA A 167 -5.78 -17.20 1.60
CA ALA A 167 -5.07 -16.80 2.82
C ALA A 167 -4.14 -17.90 3.33
N LYS A 168 -4.58 -19.17 3.31
CA LYS A 168 -3.74 -20.30 3.68
C LYS A 168 -2.53 -20.46 2.76
N GLU A 169 -2.68 -20.23 1.46
CA GLU A 169 -1.59 -20.30 0.48
C GLU A 169 -0.62 -19.13 0.67
N ALA A 170 -1.13 -17.94 0.87
CA ALA A 170 -0.35 -16.72 1.03
C ALA A 170 0.48 -16.70 2.32
N GLN A 171 -0.02 -17.30 3.41
CA GLN A 171 0.61 -17.25 4.74
C GLN A 171 0.93 -15.81 5.17
N PRO A 172 -0.06 -14.92 5.15
CA PRO A 172 0.13 -13.52 5.47
C PRO A 172 0.45 -13.29 6.95
#